data_64264f6f9a792da1762a0c831ef4f226
#
_entry.id   64264f6f9a792da1762a0c831ef4f226
#
_cell.length_a   1.000
_cell.length_b   1.000
_cell.length_c   1.000
_cell.angle_alpha   90.00
_cell.angle_beta   90.00
_cell.angle_gamma   90.00
#
_symmetry.space_group_name_H-M   'P 1'
#
loop_
_entity.id
_entity.type
_entity.pdbx_description
1 polymer ?
#
loop_
_entity_poly.entity_id
_entity_poly.type
_entity_poly.pdbx_seq_one_letter_code
_entity_poly.pdbx_strand_id
1 'polypeptide(L)'
;MDSELENYQEAIQGYAQLDNRTIYEQTGISTYQRIGFAYAQLGKFETATEFLEKALELEYDDLTAFELASLYFDREEYQKAVLYFKQLDTISPDFEGYEYGYSQALHKEHQVQEALRITKQGLEKNPFETRLLLAASQFSYELHDASGAENYLLTAKEDAEDTEEILLRLATIYLEQERYEDILDLQNDEPENLLTKWMIARSYQEMDDLDTAYEHYQELAGDLKDNPEFLEHYIYLLRELGYFEEAKVNAQAYLKLVPDDVQMQELYERLQE
;
A
#
# COMPACT_ATOMS: atom_id res chain seq x y z
N MET A 1 2.35 6.28 29.14
CA MET A 1 2.34 7.36 28.14
C MET A 1 2.86 8.69 28.72
N ASP A 2 2.28 9.25 29.77
CA ASP A 2 2.75 10.52 30.36
C ASP A 2 4.18 10.47 30.92
N SER A 3 4.57 9.39 31.59
CA SER A 3 5.92 9.22 32.16
C SER A 3 7.05 9.09 31.10
N GLU A 4 6.74 8.55 29.92
CA GLU A 4 7.72 8.46 28.83
C GLU A 4 7.93 9.82 28.16
N LEU A 5 6.88 10.59 27.97
CA LEU A 5 6.97 11.95 27.45
C LEU A 5 7.75 12.88 28.38
N GLU A 6 7.56 12.75 29.71
CA GLU A 6 8.36 13.47 30.70
C GLU A 6 9.84 13.12 30.60
N ASN A 7 10.19 11.85 30.42
CA ASN A 7 11.58 11.40 30.26
C ASN A 7 12.26 12.04 29.04
N TYR A 8 11.56 12.16 27.90
CA TYR A 8 12.13 12.84 26.72
C TYR A 8 12.34 14.33 26.95
N GLN A 9 11.43 15.02 27.66
CA GLN A 9 11.61 16.42 28.01
C GLN A 9 12.80 16.64 28.94
N GLU A 10 12.96 15.79 29.96
CA GLU A 10 14.11 15.84 30.86
C GLU A 10 15.43 15.54 30.12
N ALA A 11 15.42 14.58 29.20
CA ALA A 11 16.58 14.27 28.36
C ALA A 11 17.00 15.48 27.51
N ILE A 12 16.05 16.15 26.86
CA ILE A 12 16.33 17.36 26.08
C ILE A 12 16.95 18.43 26.95
N GLN A 13 16.39 18.69 28.15
CA GLN A 13 16.94 19.70 29.07
C GLN A 13 18.35 19.33 29.53
N GLY A 14 18.59 18.05 29.82
CA GLY A 14 19.90 17.55 30.24
C GLY A 14 20.95 17.72 29.12
N TYR A 15 20.65 17.22 27.93
CA TYR A 15 21.58 17.32 26.81
C TYR A 15 21.83 18.77 26.34
N ALA A 16 20.80 19.64 26.40
CA ALA A 16 20.94 21.07 26.02
C ALA A 16 21.92 21.87 26.90
N GLN A 17 22.25 21.38 28.12
CA GLN A 17 23.20 21.99 29.01
C GLN A 17 24.66 21.56 28.72
N LEU A 18 24.83 20.55 27.87
CA LEU A 18 26.14 19.97 27.57
C LEU A 18 26.75 20.60 26.33
N ASP A 19 28.06 20.84 26.33
CA ASP A 19 28.78 21.22 25.14
C ASP A 19 28.95 20.02 24.22
N ASN A 20 28.23 20.05 23.06
CA ASN A 20 28.20 18.95 22.12
C ASN A 20 29.59 18.50 21.68
N ARG A 21 30.49 19.45 21.42
CA ARG A 21 31.86 19.15 20.95
C ARG A 21 32.62 18.37 22.00
N THR A 22 32.61 18.85 23.24
CA THR A 22 33.31 18.20 24.35
C THR A 22 32.77 16.80 24.60
N ILE A 23 31.46 16.63 24.61
CA ILE A 23 30.82 15.32 24.79
C ILE A 23 31.17 14.37 23.66
N TYR A 24 31.10 14.84 22.42
CA TYR A 24 31.41 14.02 21.26
C TYR A 24 32.87 13.57 21.24
N GLU A 25 33.84 14.49 21.51
CA GLU A 25 35.28 14.16 21.58
C GLU A 25 35.59 13.13 22.68
N GLN A 26 34.83 13.13 23.78
CA GLN A 26 35.03 12.21 24.92
C GLN A 26 34.30 10.87 24.80
N THR A 27 33.14 10.85 24.16
CA THR A 27 32.20 9.70 24.23
C THR A 27 31.77 9.17 22.84
N GLY A 28 32.01 9.91 21.77
CA GLY A 28 31.45 9.62 20.42
C GLY A 28 29.94 9.85 20.32
N ILE A 29 29.33 10.49 21.34
CA ILE A 29 27.86 10.71 21.35
C ILE A 29 27.58 12.18 21.00
N SER A 30 26.77 12.38 19.93
CA SER A 30 26.26 13.72 19.58
C SER A 30 25.07 14.09 20.48
N THR A 31 25.17 15.20 21.22
CA THR A 31 24.03 15.72 22.00
C THR A 31 22.92 16.20 21.06
N TYR A 32 23.26 16.73 19.87
CA TYR A 32 22.27 17.12 18.87
C TYR A 32 21.46 15.93 18.34
N GLN A 33 22.11 14.78 18.09
CA GLN A 33 21.42 13.55 17.72
C GLN A 33 20.42 13.12 18.81
N ARG A 34 20.86 13.10 20.08
CA ARG A 34 19.99 12.71 21.19
C ARG A 34 18.81 13.65 21.39
N ILE A 35 19.03 14.95 21.25
CA ILE A 35 17.96 15.96 21.32
C ILE A 35 17.00 15.78 20.13
N GLY A 36 17.51 15.59 18.92
CA GLY A 36 16.70 15.35 17.73
C GLY A 36 15.79 14.13 17.87
N PHE A 37 16.35 12.99 18.31
CA PHE A 37 15.55 11.78 18.56
C PHE A 37 14.49 12.00 19.65
N ALA A 38 14.81 12.70 20.71
CA ALA A 38 13.84 12.99 21.76
C ALA A 38 12.69 13.90 21.25
N TYR A 39 13.00 14.89 20.41
CA TYR A 39 11.95 15.71 19.78
C TYR A 39 11.09 14.91 18.79
N ALA A 40 11.67 13.97 18.05
CA ALA A 40 10.92 13.07 17.19
C ALA A 40 9.91 12.23 17.99
N GLN A 41 10.33 11.66 19.10
CA GLN A 41 9.44 10.91 20.00
C GLN A 41 8.32 11.77 20.62
N LEU A 42 8.57 13.06 20.78
CA LEU A 42 7.56 14.02 21.21
C LEU A 42 6.62 14.52 20.08
N GLY A 43 6.80 14.03 18.85
CA GLY A 43 6.04 14.47 17.68
C GLY A 43 6.38 15.88 17.19
N LYS A 44 7.50 16.46 17.66
CA LYS A 44 7.99 17.78 17.27
C LYS A 44 8.96 17.66 16.08
N PHE A 45 8.45 17.19 14.96
CA PHE A 45 9.25 16.77 13.80
C PHE A 45 10.09 17.88 13.21
N GLU A 46 9.59 19.12 13.13
CA GLU A 46 10.34 20.27 12.59
C GLU A 46 11.61 20.54 13.45
N THR A 47 11.45 20.60 14.75
CA THR A 47 12.58 20.80 15.66
C THR A 47 13.52 19.59 15.64
N ALA A 48 12.97 18.37 15.56
CA ALA A 48 13.77 17.15 15.45
C ALA A 48 14.68 17.17 14.23
N THR A 49 14.15 17.52 13.05
CA THR A 49 14.95 17.61 11.81
C THR A 49 16.05 18.66 11.91
N GLU A 50 15.81 19.84 12.51
CA GLU A 50 16.84 20.86 12.72
C GLU A 50 18.02 20.35 13.56
N PHE A 51 17.75 19.60 14.62
CA PHE A 51 18.80 19.04 15.46
C PHE A 51 19.54 17.88 14.79
N LEU A 52 18.84 17.01 14.06
CA LEU A 52 19.47 15.90 13.35
C LEU A 52 20.32 16.39 12.17
N GLU A 53 19.91 17.46 11.46
CA GLU A 53 20.74 18.11 10.44
C GLU A 53 22.03 18.65 11.04
N LYS A 54 21.95 19.34 12.18
CA LYS A 54 23.14 19.82 12.89
C LYS A 54 24.07 18.68 13.33
N ALA A 55 23.50 17.53 13.71
CA ALA A 55 24.31 16.36 14.06
C ALA A 55 25.10 15.86 12.85
N LEU A 56 24.44 15.73 11.67
CA LEU A 56 25.07 15.28 10.43
C LEU A 56 26.07 16.27 9.86
N GLU A 57 25.86 17.60 10.04
CA GLU A 57 26.84 18.63 9.66
C GLU A 57 28.16 18.50 10.40
N LEU A 58 28.12 18.00 11.64
CA LEU A 58 29.32 17.79 12.45
C LEU A 58 30.01 16.48 12.12
N GLU A 59 29.25 15.43 12.01
CA GLU A 59 29.74 14.09 11.64
C GLU A 59 28.61 13.25 11.10
N TYR A 60 28.90 12.50 10.02
CA TYR A 60 27.96 11.57 9.42
C TYR A 60 27.74 10.36 10.33
N ASP A 61 26.48 10.00 10.54
CA ASP A 61 26.03 8.82 11.25
C ASP A 61 24.83 8.18 10.53
N ASP A 62 24.91 6.89 10.27
CA ASP A 62 23.91 6.15 9.48
C ASP A 62 22.52 6.22 10.09
N LEU A 63 22.42 6.01 11.41
CA LEU A 63 21.15 6.03 12.13
C LEU A 63 20.52 7.44 12.09
N THR A 64 21.34 8.48 12.23
CA THR A 64 20.87 9.85 12.15
C THR A 64 20.37 10.18 10.74
N ALA A 65 21.09 9.74 9.69
CA ALA A 65 20.69 9.93 8.32
C ALA A 65 19.37 9.21 8.00
N PHE A 66 19.24 7.97 8.49
CA PHE A 66 18.02 7.17 8.32
C PHE A 66 16.81 7.82 9.02
N GLU A 67 16.97 8.22 10.28
CA GLU A 67 15.91 8.87 11.05
C GLU A 67 15.48 10.19 10.40
N LEU A 68 16.45 11.00 9.97
CA LEU A 68 16.17 12.26 9.31
C LEU A 68 15.43 12.07 7.97
N ALA A 69 15.83 11.06 7.18
CA ALA A 69 15.13 10.70 5.95
C ALA A 69 13.69 10.27 6.23
N SER A 70 13.48 9.45 7.27
CA SER A 70 12.17 8.96 7.69
C SER A 70 11.27 10.11 8.16
N LEU A 71 11.80 11.03 8.97
CA LEU A 71 11.06 12.21 9.42
C LEU A 71 10.65 13.15 8.28
N TYR A 72 11.53 13.34 7.28
CA TYR A 72 11.16 14.11 6.10
C TYR A 72 10.10 13.39 5.27
N PHE A 73 10.14 12.06 5.20
CA PHE A 73 9.09 11.28 4.55
C PHE A 73 7.73 11.45 5.26
N ASP A 74 7.69 11.37 6.58
CA ASP A 74 6.47 11.53 7.39
C ASP A 74 5.89 12.95 7.31
N ARG A 75 6.74 13.94 7.04
CA ARG A 75 6.34 15.33 6.79
C ARG A 75 5.96 15.60 5.32
N GLU A 76 5.93 14.58 4.48
CA GLU A 76 5.65 14.69 3.04
C GLU A 76 6.67 15.55 2.27
N GLU A 77 7.86 15.79 2.85
CA GLU A 77 8.98 16.47 2.21
C GLU A 77 9.85 15.45 1.45
N TYR A 78 9.25 14.77 0.48
CA TYR A 78 9.82 13.58 -0.18
C TYR A 78 11.16 13.85 -0.88
N GLN A 79 11.36 15.03 -1.44
CA GLN A 79 12.65 15.40 -2.07
C GLN A 79 13.79 15.39 -1.06
N LYS A 80 13.56 15.88 0.16
CA LYS A 80 14.55 15.83 1.22
C LYS A 80 14.75 14.40 1.73
N ALA A 81 13.66 13.63 1.88
CA ALA A 81 13.76 12.22 2.24
C ALA A 81 14.64 11.47 1.24
N VAL A 82 14.41 11.63 -0.06
CA VAL A 82 15.22 11.05 -1.14
C VAL A 82 16.69 11.47 -1.02
N LEU A 83 16.98 12.75 -0.69
CA LEU A 83 18.35 13.22 -0.53
C LEU A 83 19.11 12.47 0.56
N TYR A 84 18.52 12.33 1.75
CA TYR A 84 19.16 11.64 2.89
C TYR A 84 19.20 10.13 2.71
N PHE A 85 18.16 9.50 2.16
CA PHE A 85 18.22 8.08 1.79
C PHE A 85 19.29 7.79 0.74
N LYS A 86 19.44 8.66 -0.27
CA LYS A 86 20.49 8.53 -1.27
C LYS A 86 21.89 8.70 -0.68
N GLN A 87 22.05 9.59 0.30
CA GLN A 87 23.30 9.73 1.03
C GLN A 87 23.64 8.44 1.78
N LEU A 88 22.65 7.85 2.48
CA LEU A 88 22.79 6.59 3.18
C LEU A 88 23.14 5.44 2.21
N ASP A 89 22.43 5.31 1.10
CA ASP A 89 22.72 4.31 0.04
C ASP A 89 24.15 4.43 -0.52
N THR A 90 24.67 5.66 -0.58
CA THR A 90 26.01 5.92 -1.13
C THR A 90 27.12 5.65 -0.14
N ILE A 91 26.94 6.03 1.14
CA ILE A 91 27.98 5.98 2.17
C ILE A 91 27.96 4.63 2.89
N SER A 92 26.78 4.13 3.18
CA SER A 92 26.56 2.93 3.99
C SER A 92 25.56 1.98 3.33
N PRO A 93 25.88 1.44 2.14
CA PRO A 93 24.96 0.59 1.39
C PRO A 93 24.58 -0.71 2.13
N ASP A 94 25.38 -1.10 3.13
CA ASP A 94 25.12 -2.28 3.96
C ASP A 94 24.24 -1.99 5.20
N PHE A 95 23.84 -0.73 5.41
CA PHE A 95 22.86 -0.40 6.45
C PHE A 95 21.52 -1.07 6.11
N GLU A 96 20.95 -1.78 7.10
CA GLU A 96 19.76 -2.59 6.86
C GLU A 96 18.46 -1.78 6.96
N GLY A 97 17.53 -2.05 6.08
CA GLY A 97 16.13 -1.63 6.19
C GLY A 97 15.79 -0.25 5.61
N TYR A 98 16.74 0.49 5.04
CA TYR A 98 16.46 1.78 4.42
C TYR A 98 15.78 1.67 3.05
N GLU A 99 15.94 0.55 2.35
CA GLU A 99 15.50 0.37 0.96
C GLU A 99 13.99 0.55 0.81
N TYR A 100 13.22 0.07 1.78
CA TYR A 100 11.77 0.26 1.74
C TYR A 100 11.40 1.75 1.81
N GLY A 101 11.87 2.47 2.82
CA GLY A 101 11.60 3.91 2.97
C GLY A 101 12.10 4.72 1.77
N TYR A 102 13.31 4.40 1.27
CA TYR A 102 13.88 5.05 0.10
C TYR A 102 13.05 4.84 -1.16
N SER A 103 12.62 3.60 -1.41
CA SER A 103 11.78 3.28 -2.57
C SER A 103 10.42 3.98 -2.50
N GLN A 104 9.82 4.06 -1.32
CA GLN A 104 8.57 4.79 -1.13
C GLN A 104 8.74 6.30 -1.39
N ALA A 105 9.83 6.91 -0.91
CA ALA A 105 10.12 8.31 -1.17
C ALA A 105 10.32 8.60 -2.66
N LEU A 106 11.06 7.73 -3.36
CA LEU A 106 11.23 7.81 -4.81
C LEU A 106 9.91 7.66 -5.56
N HIS A 107 9.04 6.75 -5.13
CA HIS A 107 7.72 6.56 -5.71
C HIS A 107 6.85 7.82 -5.55
N LYS A 108 6.85 8.45 -4.38
CA LYS A 108 6.16 9.73 -4.14
C LYS A 108 6.67 10.86 -5.03
N GLU A 109 7.94 10.82 -5.43
CA GLU A 109 8.56 11.74 -6.41
C GLU A 109 8.39 11.25 -7.88
N HIS A 110 7.51 10.29 -8.14
CA HIS A 110 7.22 9.72 -9.47
C HIS A 110 8.43 9.07 -10.16
N GLN A 111 9.45 8.66 -9.41
CA GLN A 111 10.65 7.98 -9.90
C GLN A 111 10.50 6.46 -9.81
N VAL A 112 9.45 5.91 -10.46
CA VAL A 112 9.02 4.50 -10.28
C VAL A 112 10.10 3.49 -10.68
N GLN A 113 10.87 3.74 -11.78
CA GLN A 113 11.97 2.86 -12.19
C GLN A 113 13.05 2.76 -11.12
N GLU A 114 13.42 3.91 -10.54
CA GLU A 114 14.45 3.95 -9.50
C GLU A 114 13.92 3.36 -8.19
N ALA A 115 12.65 3.60 -7.85
CA ALA A 115 11.99 2.95 -6.73
C ALA A 115 12.05 1.42 -6.85
N LEU A 116 11.73 0.86 -8.02
CA LEU A 116 11.84 -0.59 -8.27
C LEU A 116 13.28 -1.07 -8.15
N ARG A 117 14.27 -0.30 -8.64
CA ARG A 117 15.69 -0.66 -8.51
C ARG A 117 16.12 -0.79 -7.05
N ILE A 118 15.78 0.21 -6.22
CA ILE A 118 16.09 0.19 -4.78
C ILE A 118 15.36 -0.95 -4.06
N THR A 119 14.08 -1.18 -4.39
CA THR A 119 13.33 -2.31 -3.83
C THR A 119 13.98 -3.66 -4.14
N LYS A 120 14.44 -3.85 -5.39
CA LYS A 120 15.19 -5.07 -5.79
C LYS A 120 16.50 -5.23 -5.01
N GLN A 121 17.21 -4.14 -4.77
CA GLN A 121 18.43 -4.14 -3.94
C GLN A 121 18.12 -4.60 -2.50
N GLY A 122 16.99 -4.16 -1.91
CA GLY A 122 16.54 -4.66 -0.61
C GLY A 122 16.17 -6.13 -0.63
N LEU A 123 15.54 -6.61 -1.69
CA LEU A 123 15.19 -8.03 -1.87
C LEU A 123 16.42 -8.93 -2.10
N GLU A 124 17.52 -8.41 -2.62
CA GLU A 124 18.79 -9.16 -2.66
C GLU A 124 19.34 -9.46 -1.26
N LYS A 125 19.10 -8.55 -0.29
CA LYS A 125 19.48 -8.71 1.11
C LYS A 125 18.47 -9.56 1.89
N ASN A 126 17.19 -9.34 1.67
CA ASN A 126 16.08 -10.04 2.31
C ASN A 126 15.00 -10.44 1.30
N PRO A 127 15.15 -11.64 0.66
CA PRO A 127 14.29 -12.07 -0.45
C PRO A 127 12.80 -12.26 -0.10
N PHE A 128 12.48 -12.43 1.18
CA PHE A 128 11.13 -12.72 1.67
C PHE A 128 10.52 -11.57 2.50
N GLU A 129 11.11 -10.39 2.45
CA GLU A 129 10.52 -9.21 3.13
C GLU A 129 9.23 -8.80 2.42
N THR A 130 8.09 -9.11 3.04
CA THR A 130 6.75 -8.93 2.45
C THR A 130 6.49 -7.50 1.98
N ARG A 131 6.92 -6.48 2.75
CA ARG A 131 6.72 -5.08 2.36
C ARG A 131 7.49 -4.71 1.09
N LEU A 132 8.70 -5.23 0.92
CA LEU A 132 9.49 -5.02 -0.29
C LEU A 132 8.89 -5.78 -1.49
N LEU A 133 8.40 -7.01 -1.29
CA LEU A 133 7.72 -7.77 -2.33
C LEU A 133 6.45 -7.06 -2.81
N LEU A 134 5.63 -6.55 -1.89
CA LEU A 134 4.43 -5.78 -2.23
C LEU A 134 4.77 -4.47 -2.95
N ALA A 135 5.83 -3.78 -2.54
CA ALA A 135 6.31 -2.58 -3.21
C ALA A 135 6.84 -2.89 -4.62
N ALA A 136 7.64 -3.97 -4.77
CA ALA A 136 8.15 -4.42 -6.08
C ALA A 136 7.01 -4.80 -7.03
N SER A 137 5.98 -5.47 -6.51
CA SER A 137 4.78 -5.79 -7.29
C SER A 137 4.07 -4.52 -7.76
N GLN A 138 3.83 -3.56 -6.87
CA GLN A 138 3.19 -2.30 -7.22
C GLN A 138 3.97 -1.56 -8.31
N PHE A 139 5.29 -1.37 -8.12
CA PHE A 139 6.11 -0.63 -9.07
C PHE A 139 6.23 -1.36 -10.42
N SER A 140 6.33 -2.69 -10.41
CA SER A 140 6.32 -3.49 -11.65
C SER A 140 5.00 -3.32 -12.40
N TYR A 141 3.87 -3.35 -11.70
CA TYR A 141 2.56 -3.15 -12.29
C TYR A 141 2.41 -1.74 -12.91
N GLU A 142 2.82 -0.69 -12.20
CA GLU A 142 2.83 0.69 -12.71
C GLU A 142 3.74 0.87 -13.96
N LEU A 143 4.78 0.04 -14.07
CA LEU A 143 5.67 -0.02 -15.23
C LEU A 143 5.17 -0.95 -16.34
N HIS A 144 3.92 -1.43 -16.25
CA HIS A 144 3.30 -2.37 -17.18
C HIS A 144 4.00 -3.75 -17.28
N ASP A 145 4.74 -4.14 -16.23
CA ASP A 145 5.29 -5.49 -16.07
C ASP A 145 4.37 -6.33 -15.16
N ALA A 146 3.22 -6.71 -15.70
CA ALA A 146 2.22 -7.50 -14.96
C ALA A 146 2.79 -8.87 -14.54
N SER A 147 3.64 -9.49 -15.35
CA SER A 147 4.29 -10.77 -15.02
C SER A 147 5.27 -10.63 -13.84
N GLY A 148 6.07 -9.57 -13.83
CA GLY A 148 6.93 -9.25 -12.69
C GLY A 148 6.12 -8.97 -11.43
N ALA A 149 5.04 -8.21 -11.54
CA ALA A 149 4.13 -7.93 -10.43
C ALA A 149 3.51 -9.20 -9.83
N GLU A 150 3.01 -10.11 -10.70
CA GLU A 150 2.46 -11.40 -10.29
C GLU A 150 3.50 -12.25 -9.55
N ASN A 151 4.72 -12.36 -10.06
CA ASN A 151 5.78 -13.15 -9.44
C ASN A 151 6.12 -12.67 -8.03
N TYR A 152 6.19 -11.35 -7.80
CA TYR A 152 6.41 -10.79 -6.46
C TYR A 152 5.26 -11.09 -5.52
N LEU A 153 4.00 -11.02 -5.98
CA LEU A 153 2.83 -11.35 -5.18
C LEU A 153 2.78 -12.83 -4.80
N LEU A 154 3.09 -13.73 -5.74
CA LEU A 154 3.15 -15.16 -5.47
C LEU A 154 4.23 -15.49 -4.44
N THR A 155 5.40 -14.85 -4.54
CA THR A 155 6.46 -15.01 -3.52
C THR A 155 6.02 -14.47 -2.16
N ALA A 156 5.37 -13.30 -2.11
CA ALA A 156 4.86 -12.73 -0.86
C ALA A 156 3.80 -13.62 -0.20
N LYS A 157 2.97 -14.30 -1.01
CA LYS A 157 1.90 -15.18 -0.53
C LYS A 157 2.42 -16.40 0.24
N GLU A 158 3.62 -16.89 -0.06
CA GLU A 158 4.17 -18.10 0.57
C GLU A 158 4.37 -17.95 2.09
N ASP A 159 4.75 -16.75 2.56
CA ASP A 159 5.09 -16.49 3.96
C ASP A 159 4.18 -15.44 4.65
N ALA A 160 3.20 -14.88 3.92
CA ALA A 160 2.32 -13.84 4.47
C ALA A 160 1.32 -14.44 5.48
N GLU A 161 1.21 -13.82 6.67
CA GLU A 161 0.18 -14.16 7.66
C GLU A 161 -1.22 -13.69 7.21
N ASP A 162 -1.29 -12.55 6.52
CA ASP A 162 -2.50 -11.98 5.92
C ASP A 162 -2.31 -11.89 4.42
N THR A 163 -3.12 -12.63 3.67
CA THR A 163 -3.05 -12.72 2.21
C THR A 163 -4.09 -11.88 1.49
N GLU A 164 -5.00 -11.20 2.18
CA GLU A 164 -6.15 -10.52 1.56
C GLU A 164 -5.75 -9.47 0.52
N GLU A 165 -4.76 -8.63 0.84
CA GLU A 165 -4.25 -7.63 -0.12
C GLU A 165 -3.56 -8.31 -1.32
N ILE A 166 -2.84 -9.39 -1.08
CA ILE A 166 -2.14 -10.14 -2.13
C ILE A 166 -3.14 -10.77 -3.10
N LEU A 167 -4.18 -11.43 -2.57
CA LEU A 167 -5.22 -12.07 -3.36
C LEU A 167 -6.00 -11.04 -4.20
N LEU A 168 -6.32 -9.88 -3.60
CA LEU A 168 -6.98 -8.80 -4.33
C LEU A 168 -6.14 -8.29 -5.50
N ARG A 169 -4.83 -8.07 -5.29
CA ARG A 169 -3.92 -7.62 -6.34
C ARG A 169 -3.73 -8.67 -7.43
N LEU A 170 -3.61 -9.96 -7.07
CA LEU A 170 -3.55 -11.06 -8.04
C LEU A 170 -4.84 -11.14 -8.86
N ALA A 171 -6.00 -11.11 -8.21
CA ALA A 171 -7.30 -11.12 -8.89
C ALA A 171 -7.44 -9.94 -9.86
N THR A 172 -6.94 -8.76 -9.50
CA THR A 172 -6.95 -7.58 -10.37
C THR A 172 -6.09 -7.81 -11.63
N ILE A 173 -4.86 -8.31 -11.46
CA ILE A 173 -3.96 -8.61 -12.58
C ILE A 173 -4.57 -9.67 -13.50
N TYR A 174 -5.13 -10.73 -12.94
CA TYR A 174 -5.74 -11.81 -13.70
C TYR A 174 -7.00 -11.34 -14.45
N LEU A 175 -7.82 -10.50 -13.81
CA LEU A 175 -9.03 -9.95 -14.42
C LEU A 175 -8.71 -9.08 -15.65
N GLU A 176 -7.69 -8.22 -15.56
CA GLU A 176 -7.24 -7.38 -16.68
C GLU A 176 -6.66 -8.21 -17.84
N GLN A 177 -6.16 -9.40 -17.55
CA GLN A 177 -5.62 -10.34 -18.54
C GLN A 177 -6.66 -11.37 -19.00
N GLU A 178 -7.92 -11.28 -18.54
CA GLU A 178 -9.00 -12.23 -18.83
C GLU A 178 -8.64 -13.68 -18.43
N ARG A 179 -7.80 -13.83 -17.39
CA ARG A 179 -7.35 -15.12 -16.84
C ARG A 179 -8.31 -15.59 -15.75
N TYR A 180 -9.52 -15.89 -16.14
CA TYR A 180 -10.62 -16.24 -15.21
C TYR A 180 -10.35 -17.53 -14.43
N GLU A 181 -9.73 -18.53 -15.04
CA GLU A 181 -9.36 -19.78 -14.35
C GLU A 181 -8.41 -19.52 -13.18
N ASP A 182 -7.41 -18.64 -13.36
CA ASP A 182 -6.48 -18.26 -12.30
C ASP A 182 -7.18 -17.50 -11.16
N ILE A 183 -8.22 -16.70 -11.45
CA ILE A 183 -9.06 -16.06 -10.43
C ILE A 183 -9.85 -17.12 -9.64
N LEU A 184 -10.41 -18.12 -10.32
CA LEU A 184 -11.16 -19.19 -9.64
C LEU A 184 -10.24 -20.02 -8.73
N ASP A 185 -8.99 -20.21 -9.09
CA ASP A 185 -8.01 -20.91 -8.25
C ASP A 185 -7.75 -20.19 -6.92
N LEU A 186 -7.94 -18.85 -6.85
CA LEU A 186 -7.82 -18.08 -5.60
C LEU A 186 -8.86 -18.44 -4.54
N GLN A 187 -9.96 -19.13 -4.91
CA GLN A 187 -10.94 -19.64 -3.94
C GLN A 187 -10.33 -20.62 -2.94
N ASN A 188 -9.27 -21.35 -3.34
CA ASN A 188 -8.58 -22.29 -2.47
C ASN A 188 -7.90 -21.58 -1.27
N ASP A 189 -7.68 -20.28 -1.34
CA ASP A 189 -7.11 -19.45 -0.28
C ASP A 189 -8.22 -18.85 0.62
N GLU A 190 -9.50 -19.18 0.38
CA GLU A 190 -10.66 -18.73 1.16
C GLU A 190 -10.71 -17.21 1.38
N PRO A 191 -10.65 -16.37 0.31
CA PRO A 191 -10.59 -14.91 0.44
C PRO A 191 -11.82 -14.37 1.18
N GLU A 192 -11.61 -13.41 2.08
CA GLU A 192 -12.68 -12.70 2.77
C GLU A 192 -13.00 -11.35 2.15
N ASN A 193 -12.06 -10.74 1.41
CA ASN A 193 -12.27 -9.46 0.75
C ASN A 193 -13.42 -9.51 -0.26
N LEU A 194 -14.40 -8.63 -0.10
CA LEU A 194 -15.60 -8.59 -0.94
C LEU A 194 -15.32 -8.36 -2.42
N LEU A 195 -14.29 -7.59 -2.76
CA LEU A 195 -13.93 -7.33 -4.16
C LEU A 195 -13.29 -8.58 -4.79
N THR A 196 -12.46 -9.31 -4.04
CA THR A 196 -11.90 -10.58 -4.50
C THR A 196 -13.02 -11.61 -4.73
N LYS A 197 -13.95 -11.74 -3.81
CA LYS A 197 -15.14 -12.60 -3.96
C LYS A 197 -15.98 -12.21 -5.18
N TRP A 198 -16.14 -10.92 -5.40
CA TRP A 198 -16.87 -10.44 -6.59
C TRP A 198 -16.13 -10.72 -7.90
N MET A 199 -14.81 -10.59 -7.95
CA MET A 199 -14.02 -10.97 -9.12
C MET A 199 -14.15 -12.47 -9.43
N ILE A 200 -14.24 -13.32 -8.38
CA ILE A 200 -14.54 -14.75 -8.52
C ILE A 200 -15.94 -14.94 -9.12
N ALA A 201 -16.97 -14.27 -8.61
CA ALA A 201 -18.33 -14.35 -9.16
C ALA A 201 -18.38 -13.92 -10.64
N ARG A 202 -17.67 -12.83 -11.00
CA ARG A 202 -17.52 -12.40 -12.40
C ARG A 202 -16.84 -13.44 -13.26
N SER A 203 -15.83 -14.10 -12.74
CA SER A 203 -15.09 -15.12 -13.50
C SER A 203 -15.99 -16.31 -13.85
N TYR A 204 -16.87 -16.74 -12.95
CA TYR A 204 -17.90 -17.73 -13.28
C TYR A 204 -18.84 -17.25 -14.38
N GLN A 205 -19.28 -15.99 -14.32
CA GLN A 205 -20.14 -15.39 -15.36
C GLN A 205 -19.42 -15.33 -16.71
N GLU A 206 -18.18 -14.90 -16.79
CA GLU A 206 -17.40 -14.82 -18.03
C GLU A 206 -17.08 -16.22 -18.62
N MET A 207 -17.04 -17.23 -17.78
CA MET A 207 -16.89 -18.64 -18.18
C MET A 207 -18.21 -19.37 -18.48
N ASP A 208 -19.32 -18.62 -18.56
CA ASP A 208 -20.69 -19.13 -18.88
C ASP A 208 -21.27 -20.09 -17.81
N ASP A 209 -20.69 -20.11 -16.59
CA ASP A 209 -21.28 -20.80 -15.44
C ASP A 209 -22.20 -19.86 -14.66
N LEU A 210 -23.34 -19.54 -15.28
CA LEU A 210 -24.24 -18.49 -14.81
C LEU A 210 -24.94 -18.88 -13.50
N ASP A 211 -25.20 -20.16 -13.27
CA ASP A 211 -25.85 -20.64 -12.04
C ASP A 211 -24.92 -20.44 -10.82
N THR A 212 -23.64 -20.84 -10.95
CA THR A 212 -22.65 -20.63 -9.89
C THR A 212 -22.37 -19.13 -9.69
N ALA A 213 -22.26 -18.36 -10.78
CA ALA A 213 -22.13 -16.91 -10.68
C ALA A 213 -23.28 -16.29 -9.88
N TYR A 214 -24.52 -16.69 -10.14
CA TYR A 214 -25.70 -16.17 -9.45
C TYR A 214 -25.66 -16.44 -7.94
N GLU A 215 -25.26 -17.66 -7.52
CA GLU A 215 -25.10 -17.99 -6.09
C GLU A 215 -24.11 -17.05 -5.40
N HIS A 216 -22.95 -16.81 -6.03
CA HIS A 216 -21.94 -15.90 -5.49
C HIS A 216 -22.42 -14.43 -5.47
N TYR A 217 -23.11 -13.96 -6.53
CA TYR A 217 -23.67 -12.61 -6.53
C TYR A 217 -24.74 -12.42 -5.47
N GLN A 218 -25.58 -13.42 -5.21
CA GLN A 218 -26.60 -13.38 -4.14
C GLN A 218 -25.95 -13.22 -2.76
N GLU A 219 -24.86 -13.92 -2.48
CA GLU A 219 -24.13 -13.82 -1.22
C GLU A 219 -23.58 -12.40 -1.00
N LEU A 220 -23.14 -11.75 -2.06
CA LEU A 220 -22.51 -10.42 -2.03
C LEU A 220 -23.51 -9.25 -2.10
N ALA A 221 -24.74 -9.51 -2.54
CA ALA A 221 -25.71 -8.46 -2.86
C ALA A 221 -26.07 -7.56 -1.67
N GLY A 222 -26.03 -8.09 -0.43
CA GLY A 222 -26.27 -7.30 0.78
C GLY A 222 -25.17 -6.31 1.10
N ASP A 223 -23.92 -6.72 0.93
CA ASP A 223 -22.73 -5.95 1.29
C ASP A 223 -22.32 -4.97 0.17
N LEU A 224 -22.54 -5.34 -1.10
CA LEU A 224 -22.17 -4.54 -2.28
C LEU A 224 -23.36 -3.77 -2.88
N LYS A 225 -24.48 -3.66 -2.20
CA LYS A 225 -25.72 -2.97 -2.65
C LYS A 225 -25.51 -1.50 -3.06
N ASP A 226 -24.48 -0.85 -2.52
CA ASP A 226 -24.16 0.56 -2.80
C ASP A 226 -22.97 0.70 -3.78
N ASN A 227 -22.52 -0.40 -4.40
CA ASN A 227 -21.50 -0.41 -5.43
C ASN A 227 -22.15 -0.44 -6.83
N PRO A 228 -22.08 0.65 -7.63
CA PRO A 228 -22.74 0.70 -8.93
C PRO A 228 -22.22 -0.34 -9.91
N GLU A 229 -20.93 -0.58 -9.94
CA GLU A 229 -20.30 -1.53 -10.86
C GLU A 229 -20.75 -2.98 -10.56
N PHE A 230 -20.82 -3.34 -9.27
CA PHE A 230 -21.38 -4.62 -8.86
C PHE A 230 -22.84 -4.77 -9.31
N LEU A 231 -23.67 -3.75 -9.04
CA LEU A 231 -25.10 -3.77 -9.42
C LEU A 231 -25.26 -3.90 -10.92
N GLU A 232 -24.47 -3.21 -11.72
CA GLU A 232 -24.53 -3.28 -13.18
C GLU A 232 -24.28 -4.71 -13.67
N HIS A 233 -23.19 -5.36 -13.23
CA HIS A 233 -22.88 -6.74 -13.58
C HIS A 233 -23.96 -7.71 -13.11
N TYR A 234 -24.47 -7.52 -11.90
CA TYR A 234 -25.52 -8.38 -11.35
C TYR A 234 -26.83 -8.24 -12.15
N ILE A 235 -27.21 -7.04 -12.56
CA ILE A 235 -28.41 -6.80 -13.39
C ILE A 235 -28.29 -7.55 -14.72
N TYR A 236 -27.13 -7.49 -15.38
CA TYR A 236 -26.92 -8.20 -16.64
C TYR A 236 -26.99 -9.72 -16.44
N LEU A 237 -26.39 -10.28 -15.41
CA LEU A 237 -26.50 -11.70 -15.06
C LEU A 237 -27.96 -12.12 -14.83
N LEU A 238 -28.71 -11.36 -14.02
CA LEU A 238 -30.12 -11.66 -13.71
C LEU A 238 -30.99 -11.66 -14.98
N ARG A 239 -30.72 -10.76 -15.91
CA ARG A 239 -31.42 -10.73 -17.22
C ARG A 239 -31.10 -11.95 -18.05
N GLU A 240 -29.86 -12.37 -18.09
CA GLU A 240 -29.40 -13.53 -18.85
C GLU A 240 -30.05 -14.81 -18.33
N LEU A 241 -30.21 -14.92 -17.02
CA LEU A 241 -30.93 -16.01 -16.35
C LEU A 241 -32.46 -15.90 -16.44
N GLY A 242 -33.01 -14.77 -16.91
CA GLY A 242 -34.44 -14.53 -16.99
C GLY A 242 -35.11 -14.11 -15.68
N TYR A 243 -34.32 -13.69 -14.67
CA TYR A 243 -34.81 -13.19 -13.37
C TYR A 243 -35.17 -11.70 -13.45
N PHE A 244 -36.13 -11.36 -14.31
CA PHE A 244 -36.47 -9.98 -14.67
C PHE A 244 -36.95 -9.14 -13.49
N GLU A 245 -37.69 -9.69 -12.55
CA GLU A 245 -38.15 -8.96 -11.37
C GLU A 245 -36.99 -8.56 -10.44
N GLU A 246 -36.03 -9.45 -10.24
CA GLU A 246 -34.82 -9.13 -9.46
C GLU A 246 -33.95 -8.12 -10.21
N ALA A 247 -33.79 -8.27 -11.53
CA ALA A 247 -33.07 -7.32 -12.36
C ALA A 247 -33.66 -5.91 -12.25
N LYS A 248 -34.99 -5.80 -12.27
CA LYS A 248 -35.71 -4.52 -12.12
C LYS A 248 -35.47 -3.87 -10.76
N VAL A 249 -35.49 -4.63 -9.67
CA VAL A 249 -35.22 -4.13 -8.31
C VAL A 249 -33.80 -3.58 -8.23
N ASN A 250 -32.83 -4.33 -8.74
CA ASN A 250 -31.41 -3.92 -8.73
C ASN A 250 -31.16 -2.72 -9.67
N ALA A 251 -31.82 -2.65 -10.84
CA ALA A 251 -31.74 -1.51 -11.75
C ALA A 251 -32.30 -0.23 -11.10
N GLN A 252 -33.36 -0.33 -10.32
CA GLN A 252 -33.88 0.80 -9.55
C GLN A 252 -32.90 1.25 -8.47
N ALA A 253 -32.21 0.30 -7.80
CA ALA A 253 -31.17 0.63 -6.82
C ALA A 253 -29.96 1.32 -7.49
N TYR A 254 -29.50 0.79 -8.61
CA TYR A 254 -28.44 1.38 -9.43
C TYR A 254 -28.75 2.82 -9.84
N LEU A 255 -29.95 3.08 -10.38
CA LEU A 255 -30.35 4.41 -10.83
C LEU A 255 -30.49 5.46 -9.70
N LYS A 256 -30.57 5.02 -8.43
CA LYS A 256 -30.46 5.95 -7.29
C LYS A 256 -29.02 6.41 -7.07
N LEU A 257 -28.04 5.59 -7.41
CA LEU A 257 -26.61 5.89 -7.29
C LEU A 257 -26.09 6.64 -8.52
N VAL A 258 -26.55 6.24 -9.71
CA VAL A 258 -26.12 6.78 -11.00
C VAL A 258 -27.36 7.19 -11.83
N PRO A 259 -28.03 8.30 -11.46
CA PRO A 259 -29.32 8.69 -12.07
C PRO A 259 -29.23 9.08 -13.55
N ASP A 260 -28.06 9.49 -14.03
CA ASP A 260 -27.86 9.99 -15.39
C ASP A 260 -27.43 8.90 -16.40
N ASP A 261 -27.42 7.63 -15.99
CA ASP A 261 -27.11 6.51 -16.88
C ASP A 261 -28.30 6.19 -17.82
N VAL A 262 -28.22 6.70 -19.04
CA VAL A 262 -29.26 6.54 -20.04
C VAL A 262 -29.48 5.07 -20.44
N GLN A 263 -28.41 4.27 -20.52
CA GLN A 263 -28.52 2.86 -20.91
C GLN A 263 -29.27 2.06 -19.84
N MET A 264 -28.97 2.30 -18.58
CA MET A 264 -29.66 1.66 -17.47
C MET A 264 -31.12 2.15 -17.33
N GLN A 265 -31.39 3.43 -17.61
CA GLN A 265 -32.77 3.94 -17.65
C GLN A 265 -33.60 3.23 -18.73
N GLU A 266 -33.09 3.12 -19.96
CA GLU A 266 -33.76 2.39 -21.03
C GLU A 266 -33.94 0.90 -20.71
N LEU A 267 -32.96 0.30 -20.03
CA LEU A 267 -33.05 -1.08 -19.55
C LEU A 267 -34.18 -1.24 -18.54
N TYR A 268 -34.20 -0.36 -17.55
CA TYR A 268 -35.21 -0.38 -16.48
C TYR A 268 -36.65 -0.20 -17.07
N GLU A 269 -36.83 0.68 -18.07
CA GLU A 269 -38.11 0.85 -18.76
C GLU A 269 -38.57 -0.43 -19.46
N ARG A 270 -37.66 -1.13 -20.16
CA ARG A 270 -37.96 -2.43 -20.79
C ARG A 270 -38.28 -3.54 -19.79
N LEU A 271 -37.76 -3.49 -18.61
CA LEU A 271 -38.08 -4.46 -17.54
C LEU A 271 -39.42 -4.18 -16.86
N GLN A 272 -40.10 -3.07 -17.20
CA GLN A 272 -41.42 -2.74 -16.70
C GLN A 272 -42.58 -3.22 -17.64
N GLU A 273 -42.25 -3.53 -18.92
CA GLU A 273 -43.17 -4.06 -19.91
C GLU A 273 -43.42 -5.54 -19.75
#